data_406a00e41c4a0530e653d266fea5fb3c
#
_entry.id   406a00e41c4a0530e653d266fea5fb3c
#
_cell.length_a   1.000
_cell.length_b   1.000
_cell.length_c   1.000
_cell.angle_alpha   90.00
_cell.angle_beta   90.00
_cell.angle_gamma   90.00
#
_symmetry.space_group_name_H-M   'P 1'
#
loop_
_entity.id
_entity.type
_entity.pdbx_description
1 polymer ?
#
loop_
_entity_poly.entity_id
_entity_poly.type
_entity_poly.pdbx_seq_one_letter_code
_entity_poly.pdbx_strand_id
1 'polypeptide(L)'
;MQLDEHKARIVLDMSHAAWSRGDVEGVLVNYVDDLTYYCNTGGPDGGPLLISGKQALRDMLNPIADVAESVSVSEYFRYEDGVGRAKIECYIRHKTTRHVLVGSYRQLVTYRGDKIERMEEFHDAAKMIAFWQMISGDAAIQKALLAESE
;
A
#
# COMPACT_ATOMS: atom_id res chain seq x y z
N MET A 1 -13.55 22.89 10.42
CA MET A 1 -14.15 22.67 9.09
C MET A 1 -14.54 21.21 8.99
N GLN A 2 -15.78 20.93 8.73
CA GLN A 2 -16.24 19.54 8.59
C GLN A 2 -15.78 18.96 7.26
N LEU A 3 -15.25 17.74 7.28
CA LEU A 3 -14.84 17.02 6.09
C LEU A 3 -16.08 16.52 5.36
N ASP A 4 -16.15 16.76 4.06
CA ASP A 4 -17.18 16.22 3.18
C ASP A 4 -16.58 15.15 2.24
N GLU A 5 -17.45 14.46 1.49
CA GLU A 5 -17.03 13.38 0.60
C GLU A 5 -16.01 13.84 -0.44
N HIS A 6 -16.20 15.02 -1.00
CA HIS A 6 -15.28 15.55 -2.03
C HIS A 6 -13.88 15.78 -1.45
N LYS A 7 -13.79 16.44 -0.29
CA LYS A 7 -12.50 16.70 0.38
C LYS A 7 -11.85 15.42 0.88
N ALA A 8 -12.64 14.51 1.45
CA ALA A 8 -12.13 13.21 1.91
C ALA A 8 -11.51 12.43 0.75
N ARG A 9 -12.17 12.41 -0.40
CA ARG A 9 -11.65 11.77 -1.61
C ARG A 9 -10.37 12.42 -2.10
N ILE A 10 -10.29 13.75 -2.12
CA ILE A 10 -9.07 14.47 -2.53
C ILE A 10 -7.88 14.05 -1.68
N VAL A 11 -8.03 13.98 -0.37
CA VAL A 11 -6.94 13.56 0.53
C VAL A 11 -6.47 12.13 0.19
N LEU A 12 -7.40 11.20 0.00
CA LEU A 12 -7.05 9.83 -0.39
C LEU A 12 -6.37 9.78 -1.76
N ASP A 13 -6.90 10.48 -2.75
CA ASP A 13 -6.36 10.51 -4.11
C ASP A 13 -4.96 11.14 -4.14
N MET A 14 -4.69 12.15 -3.34
CA MET A 14 -3.35 12.74 -3.18
C MET A 14 -2.36 11.71 -2.62
N SER A 15 -2.79 10.91 -1.66
CA SER A 15 -1.96 9.83 -1.10
C SER A 15 -1.64 8.77 -2.15
N HIS A 16 -2.63 8.34 -2.92
CA HIS A 16 -2.42 7.38 -4.02
C HIS A 16 -1.55 7.95 -5.14
N ALA A 17 -1.71 9.21 -5.48
CA ALA A 17 -0.87 9.87 -6.48
C ALA A 17 0.60 9.93 -6.04
N ALA A 18 0.85 10.24 -4.77
CA ALA A 18 2.20 10.21 -4.21
C ALA A 18 2.81 8.81 -4.23
N TRP A 19 2.04 7.80 -3.82
CA TRP A 19 2.47 6.40 -3.88
C TRP A 19 2.81 5.97 -5.31
N SER A 20 2.01 6.36 -6.28
CA SER A 20 2.23 6.05 -7.69
C SER A 20 3.50 6.71 -8.27
N ARG A 21 4.01 7.77 -7.62
CA ARG A 21 5.29 8.38 -7.97
C ARG A 21 6.47 7.80 -7.18
N GLY A 22 6.23 6.88 -6.25
CA GLY A 22 7.24 6.39 -5.32
C GLY A 22 7.62 7.41 -4.24
N ASP A 23 6.78 8.41 -4.01
CA ASP A 23 7.01 9.49 -3.05
C ASP A 23 6.39 9.13 -1.69
N VAL A 24 7.13 8.41 -0.87
CA VAL A 24 6.66 7.96 0.45
C VAL A 24 6.35 9.14 1.37
N GLU A 25 7.19 10.17 1.40
CA GLU A 25 6.93 11.36 2.23
C GLU A 25 5.66 12.09 1.76
N GLY A 26 5.41 12.12 0.46
CA GLY A 26 4.16 12.64 -0.11
C GLY A 26 2.93 11.84 0.30
N VAL A 27 3.06 10.54 0.54
CA VAL A 27 1.99 9.72 1.14
C VAL A 27 1.76 10.16 2.59
N LEU A 28 2.82 10.23 3.38
CA LEU A 28 2.77 10.46 4.84
C LEU A 28 2.22 11.82 5.23
N VAL A 29 2.38 12.86 4.41
CA VAL A 29 1.84 14.20 4.72
C VAL A 29 0.32 14.21 4.79
N ASN A 30 -0.36 13.22 4.23
CA ASN A 30 -1.81 13.09 4.27
C ASN A 30 -2.33 12.38 5.53
N TYR A 31 -1.44 11.94 6.41
CA TYR A 31 -1.75 11.22 7.64
C TYR A 31 -1.47 12.05 8.88
N VAL A 32 -2.18 11.77 9.96
CA VAL A 32 -1.81 12.29 11.30
C VAL A 32 -0.56 11.55 11.80
N ASP A 33 0.16 12.18 12.77
CA ASP A 33 1.42 11.60 13.27
C ASP A 33 1.21 10.26 13.99
N ASP A 34 0.12 10.11 14.73
CA ASP A 34 -0.23 8.92 15.50
C ASP A 34 -1.20 7.99 14.76
N LEU A 35 -1.10 7.95 13.45
CA LEU A 35 -1.95 7.12 12.59
C LEU A 35 -1.96 5.64 12.99
N THR A 36 -3.01 4.92 12.59
CA THR A 36 -3.08 3.46 12.62
C THR A 36 -3.26 2.94 11.20
N TYR A 37 -2.48 1.93 10.83
CA TYR A 37 -2.56 1.28 9.53
C TYR A 37 -2.72 -0.23 9.71
N TYR A 38 -3.71 -0.79 9.06
CA TYR A 38 -3.98 -2.23 9.01
C TYR A 38 -3.96 -2.72 7.57
N CYS A 39 -3.35 -3.88 7.35
CA CYS A 39 -3.42 -4.59 6.08
C CYS A 39 -3.63 -6.08 6.36
N ASN A 40 -4.57 -6.72 5.67
CA ASN A 40 -4.90 -8.11 5.92
C ASN A 40 -3.80 -9.09 5.50
N THR A 41 -2.81 -8.65 4.72
CA THR A 41 -1.76 -9.51 4.15
C THR A 41 -0.36 -8.90 4.23
N GLY A 42 -0.17 -7.83 5.00
CA GLY A 42 1.11 -7.11 5.07
C GLY A 42 2.12 -7.69 6.05
N GLY A 43 1.76 -8.68 6.86
CA GLY A 43 2.63 -9.29 7.86
C GLY A 43 3.68 -10.24 7.28
N PRO A 44 4.64 -10.71 8.12
CA PRO A 44 5.80 -11.49 7.67
C PRO A 44 5.46 -12.75 6.87
N ASP A 45 4.44 -13.48 7.26
CA ASP A 45 4.01 -14.74 6.59
C ASP A 45 2.78 -14.52 5.71
N GLY A 46 2.57 -13.30 5.23
CA GLY A 46 1.39 -12.95 4.46
C GLY A 46 0.12 -12.80 5.30
N GLY A 47 0.23 -12.82 6.63
CA GLY A 47 -0.86 -12.59 7.55
C GLY A 47 -1.12 -11.10 7.81
N PRO A 48 -2.02 -10.79 8.75
CA PRO A 48 -2.36 -9.40 9.05
C PRO A 48 -1.19 -8.60 9.62
N LEU A 49 -1.16 -7.32 9.27
CA LEU A 49 -0.23 -6.32 9.81
C LEU A 49 -1.02 -5.18 10.44
N LEU A 50 -0.68 -4.82 11.66
CA LEU A 50 -1.19 -3.62 12.33
C LEU A 50 -0.02 -2.82 12.85
N ILE A 51 0.09 -1.57 12.41
CA ILE A 51 1.16 -0.65 12.83
C ILE A 51 0.59 0.70 13.25
N SER A 52 1.35 1.44 14.04
CA SER A 52 0.98 2.77 14.52
C SER A 52 2.14 3.76 14.33
N GLY A 53 1.79 4.97 13.93
CA GLY A 53 2.73 6.08 13.77
C GLY A 53 3.37 6.17 12.40
N LYS A 54 3.78 7.40 12.04
CA LYS A 54 4.38 7.69 10.73
C LYS A 54 5.67 6.96 10.49
N GLN A 55 6.53 6.80 11.52
CA GLN A 55 7.81 6.12 11.33
C GLN A 55 7.60 4.64 10.97
N ALA A 56 6.67 3.96 11.64
CA ALA A 56 6.35 2.57 11.32
C ALA A 56 5.79 2.42 9.89
N LEU A 57 4.93 3.35 9.46
CA LEU A 57 4.42 3.35 8.10
C LEU A 57 5.52 3.64 7.08
N ARG A 58 6.42 4.57 7.36
CA ARG A 58 7.58 4.85 6.52
C ARG A 58 8.47 3.62 6.38
N ASP A 59 8.75 2.93 7.47
CA ASP A 59 9.57 1.71 7.49
C ASP A 59 8.94 0.56 6.71
N MET A 60 7.62 0.54 6.59
CA MET A 60 6.89 -0.44 5.77
C MET A 60 6.90 -0.06 4.29
N LEU A 61 6.66 1.21 3.97
CA LEU A 61 6.48 1.67 2.58
C LEU A 61 7.79 1.79 1.80
N ASN A 62 8.87 2.30 2.44
CA ASN A 62 10.14 2.53 1.76
C ASN A 62 10.72 1.27 1.10
N PRO A 63 10.79 0.10 1.76
CA PRO A 63 11.32 -1.10 1.13
C PRO A 63 10.53 -1.53 -0.11
N ILE A 64 9.21 -1.35 -0.09
CA ILE A 64 8.35 -1.66 -1.24
C ILE A 64 8.62 -0.70 -2.38
N ALA A 65 8.67 0.60 -2.10
CA ALA A 65 8.95 1.63 -3.10
C ALA A 65 10.35 1.47 -3.73
N ASP A 66 11.32 0.97 -2.96
CA ASP A 66 12.67 0.71 -3.46
C ASP A 66 12.72 -0.41 -4.50
N VAL A 67 11.90 -1.44 -4.37
CA VAL A 67 11.96 -2.65 -5.20
C VAL A 67 10.85 -2.75 -6.25
N ALA A 68 9.80 -1.96 -6.12
CA ALA A 68 8.63 -2.05 -6.99
C ALA A 68 8.15 -0.68 -7.47
N GLU A 69 7.63 -0.67 -8.67
CA GLU A 69 6.85 0.45 -9.21
C GLU A 69 5.37 0.14 -8.99
N SER A 70 4.64 1.09 -8.43
CA SER A 70 3.23 0.92 -8.13
C SER A 70 2.40 2.02 -8.76
N VAL A 71 1.22 1.68 -9.23
CA VAL A 71 0.18 2.64 -9.62
C VAL A 71 -1.09 2.24 -8.90
N SER A 72 -1.70 3.18 -8.22
CA SER A 72 -2.98 2.96 -7.57
C SER A 72 -3.91 4.14 -7.80
N VAL A 73 -5.18 3.83 -8.07
CA VAL A 73 -6.21 4.84 -8.28
C VAL A 73 -7.51 4.41 -7.59
N SER A 74 -8.22 5.36 -7.01
CA SER A 74 -9.54 5.09 -6.46
C SER A 74 -10.57 5.07 -7.59
N GLU A 75 -11.07 3.89 -7.93
CA GLU A 75 -12.15 3.70 -8.90
C GLU A 75 -13.49 4.14 -8.30
N TYR A 76 -13.68 3.88 -7.00
CA TYR A 76 -14.90 4.17 -6.28
C TYR A 76 -14.55 4.74 -4.90
N PHE A 77 -15.31 5.73 -4.46
CA PHE A 77 -15.19 6.31 -3.13
C PHE A 77 -16.55 6.77 -2.61
N ARG A 78 -16.83 6.44 -1.36
CA ARG A 78 -17.98 6.93 -0.62
C ARG A 78 -17.54 7.36 0.78
N TYR A 79 -18.07 8.49 1.25
CA TYR A 79 -17.83 8.97 2.60
C TYR A 79 -19.16 9.08 3.33
N GLU A 80 -19.33 8.29 4.38
CA GLU A 80 -20.57 8.19 5.14
C GLU A 80 -20.25 7.89 6.60
N ASP A 81 -20.88 8.61 7.50
CA ASP A 81 -20.70 8.46 8.96
C ASP A 81 -19.23 8.53 9.40
N GLY A 82 -18.46 9.43 8.82
CA GLY A 82 -17.06 9.62 9.16
C GLY A 82 -16.10 8.58 8.56
N VAL A 83 -16.59 7.66 7.74
CA VAL A 83 -15.79 6.58 7.14
C VAL A 83 -15.80 6.69 5.61
N GLY A 84 -14.62 6.78 5.04
CA GLY A 84 -14.40 6.62 3.60
C GLY A 84 -14.28 5.15 3.24
N ARG A 85 -15.01 4.73 2.22
CA ARG A 85 -14.94 3.39 1.64
C ARG A 85 -14.52 3.50 0.19
N ALA A 86 -13.41 2.84 -0.16
CA ALA A 86 -12.87 2.94 -1.50
C ALA A 86 -12.61 1.56 -2.10
N LYS A 87 -12.79 1.48 -3.42
CA LYS A 87 -12.23 0.40 -4.24
C LYS A 87 -11.04 0.98 -4.98
N ILE A 88 -9.90 0.35 -4.82
CA ILE A 88 -8.64 0.77 -5.41
C ILE A 88 -8.24 -0.21 -6.50
N GLU A 89 -7.98 0.29 -7.69
CA GLU A 89 -7.32 -0.46 -8.75
C GLU A 89 -5.82 -0.29 -8.59
N CYS A 90 -5.07 -1.39 -8.63
CA CYS A 90 -3.63 -1.34 -8.46
C CYS A 90 -2.87 -2.16 -9.50
N TYR A 91 -1.67 -1.68 -9.78
CA TYR A 91 -0.66 -2.32 -10.60
C TYR A 91 0.65 -2.23 -9.84
N ILE A 92 1.33 -3.37 -9.66
CA ILE A 92 2.64 -3.43 -9.01
C ILE A 92 3.57 -4.21 -9.92
N ARG A 93 4.75 -3.65 -10.21
CA ARG A 93 5.79 -4.33 -10.99
C ARG A 93 7.09 -4.34 -10.19
N HIS A 94 7.60 -5.53 -9.94
CA HIS A 94 8.92 -5.68 -9.33
C HIS A 94 10.01 -5.26 -10.32
N LYS A 95 10.89 -4.35 -9.91
CA LYS A 95 11.87 -3.70 -10.80
C LYS A 95 12.88 -4.68 -11.40
N THR A 96 13.33 -5.66 -10.62
CA THR A 96 14.38 -6.59 -11.03
C THR A 96 13.82 -7.80 -11.79
N THR A 97 12.86 -8.52 -11.21
CA THR A 97 12.31 -9.74 -11.81
C THR A 97 11.27 -9.47 -12.88
N ARG A 98 10.69 -8.27 -12.91
CA ARG A 98 9.62 -7.84 -13.83
C ARG A 98 8.28 -8.53 -13.59
N HIS A 99 8.12 -9.29 -12.51
CA HIS A 99 6.81 -9.82 -12.12
C HIS A 99 5.82 -8.69 -11.88
N VAL A 100 4.58 -8.92 -12.29
CA VAL A 100 3.49 -7.94 -12.24
C VAL A 100 2.33 -8.52 -11.45
N LEU A 101 1.76 -7.69 -10.56
CA LEU A 101 0.49 -7.94 -9.92
C LEU A 101 -0.50 -6.88 -10.37
N VAL A 102 -1.64 -7.31 -10.89
CA VAL A 102 -2.76 -6.43 -11.23
C VAL A 102 -3.98 -6.88 -10.45
N GLY A 103 -4.67 -5.97 -9.82
CA GLY A 103 -5.86 -6.31 -9.07
C GLY A 103 -6.52 -5.11 -8.43
N SER A 104 -7.53 -5.39 -7.64
CA SER A 104 -8.22 -4.37 -6.85
C SER A 104 -8.21 -4.75 -5.38
N TYR A 105 -8.29 -3.75 -4.52
CA TYR A 105 -8.44 -3.95 -3.08
C TYR A 105 -9.37 -2.89 -2.50
N ARG A 106 -9.78 -3.11 -1.26
CA ARG A 106 -10.67 -2.22 -0.54
C ARG A 106 -9.92 -1.45 0.52
N GLN A 107 -10.32 -0.20 0.72
CA GLN A 107 -9.84 0.63 1.82
C GLN A 107 -11.00 1.13 2.66
N LEU A 108 -10.82 1.11 3.98
CA LEU A 108 -11.63 1.84 4.94
C LEU A 108 -10.76 2.92 5.55
N VAL A 109 -11.23 4.16 5.48
CA VAL A 109 -10.43 5.33 5.86
C VAL A 109 -11.21 6.17 6.85
N THR A 110 -10.62 6.46 8.01
CA THR A 110 -11.15 7.45 8.94
C THR A 110 -10.20 8.64 9.00
N TYR A 111 -10.76 9.81 9.29
CA TYR A 111 -10.04 11.08 9.23
C TYR A 111 -10.08 11.78 10.58
N ARG A 112 -9.04 12.55 10.88
CA ARG A 112 -9.02 13.56 11.94
C ARG A 112 -8.72 14.90 11.29
N GLY A 113 -9.73 15.77 11.26
CA GLY A 113 -9.65 16.99 10.46
C GLY A 113 -9.58 16.66 8.97
N ASP A 114 -8.57 17.15 8.31
CA ASP A 114 -8.31 16.94 6.88
C ASP A 114 -7.23 15.89 6.60
N LYS A 115 -6.87 15.08 7.61
CA LYS A 115 -5.83 14.04 7.49
C LYS A 115 -6.37 12.66 7.86
N ILE A 116 -5.71 11.64 7.30
CA ILE A 116 -6.06 10.24 7.56
C ILE A 116 -5.56 9.86 8.94
N GLU A 117 -6.46 9.35 9.77
CA GLU A 117 -6.17 8.86 11.11
C GLU A 117 -6.00 7.34 11.13
N ARG A 118 -6.86 6.63 10.39
CA ARG A 118 -6.81 5.18 10.30
C ARG A 118 -7.04 4.73 8.87
N MET A 119 -6.17 3.85 8.41
CA MET A 119 -6.26 3.19 7.12
C MET A 119 -6.37 1.69 7.35
N GLU A 120 -7.35 1.05 6.71
CA GLU A 120 -7.47 -0.39 6.69
C GLU A 120 -7.53 -0.86 5.24
N GLU A 121 -6.66 -1.81 4.88
CA GLU A 121 -6.58 -2.36 3.52
C GLU A 121 -6.90 -3.84 3.51
N PHE A 122 -7.70 -4.24 2.51
CA PHE A 122 -8.15 -5.62 2.33
C PHE A 122 -7.84 -6.05 0.90
N HIS A 123 -6.74 -6.78 0.75
CA HIS A 123 -6.23 -7.31 -0.52
C HIS A 123 -6.68 -8.75 -0.74
N ASP A 124 -6.59 -9.22 -1.98
CA ASP A 124 -6.60 -10.65 -2.29
C ASP A 124 -5.29 -11.25 -1.75
N ALA A 125 -5.38 -11.88 -0.57
CA ALA A 125 -4.22 -12.37 0.15
C ALA A 125 -3.48 -13.46 -0.62
N ALA A 126 -4.20 -14.39 -1.26
CA ALA A 126 -3.59 -15.46 -2.04
C ALA A 126 -2.77 -14.91 -3.20
N LYS A 127 -3.32 -13.93 -3.92
CA LYS A 127 -2.66 -13.29 -5.06
C LYS A 127 -1.43 -12.49 -4.63
N MET A 128 -1.52 -11.76 -3.54
CA MET A 128 -0.42 -10.97 -2.98
C MET A 128 0.72 -11.86 -2.49
N ILE A 129 0.41 -12.91 -1.76
CA ILE A 129 1.39 -13.89 -1.26
C ILE A 129 2.10 -14.56 -2.43
N ALA A 130 1.35 -15.03 -3.43
CA ALA A 130 1.92 -15.66 -4.62
C ALA A 130 2.90 -14.73 -5.36
N PHE A 131 2.55 -13.46 -5.51
CA PHE A 131 3.39 -12.47 -6.15
C PHE A 131 4.77 -12.36 -5.48
N TRP A 132 4.81 -12.19 -4.16
CA TRP A 132 6.07 -12.05 -3.42
C TRP A 132 6.85 -13.37 -3.33
N GLN A 133 6.16 -14.52 -3.29
CA GLN A 133 6.80 -15.83 -3.31
C GLN A 133 7.49 -16.11 -4.65
N MET A 134 6.89 -15.72 -5.77
CA MET A 134 7.52 -15.84 -7.08
C MET A 134 8.81 -15.03 -7.19
N ILE A 135 8.80 -13.81 -6.67
CA ILE A 135 9.98 -12.93 -6.61
C ILE A 135 11.09 -13.58 -5.76
N SER A 136 10.76 -14.08 -4.59
CA SER A 136 11.71 -14.75 -3.70
C SER A 136 12.29 -16.03 -4.33
N GLY A 137 11.46 -16.79 -5.04
CA GLY A 137 11.88 -17.98 -5.77
C GLY A 137 12.90 -17.69 -6.86
N ASP A 138 12.65 -16.65 -7.66
CA ASP A 138 13.58 -16.22 -8.70
C ASP A 138 14.92 -15.74 -8.13
N ALA A 139 14.89 -14.99 -7.03
CA ALA A 139 16.11 -14.54 -6.35
C ALA A 139 16.93 -15.72 -5.83
N ALA A 140 16.28 -16.76 -5.29
CA ALA A 140 16.97 -17.98 -4.83
C ALA A 140 17.63 -18.75 -5.99
N ILE A 141 16.95 -18.86 -7.13
CA ILE A 141 17.49 -19.52 -8.33
C ILE A 141 18.70 -18.76 -8.85
N GLN A 142 18.63 -17.45 -8.96
CA GLN A 142 19.76 -16.61 -9.41
C GLN A 142 20.96 -16.75 -8.50
N LYS A 143 20.74 -16.76 -7.18
CA LYS A 143 21.81 -16.95 -6.21
C LYS A 143 22.48 -18.32 -6.36
N ALA A 144 21.71 -19.38 -6.60
CA ALA A 144 22.25 -20.72 -6.82
C ALA A 144 23.09 -20.79 -8.08
N LEU A 145 22.63 -20.18 -9.19
CA LEU A 145 23.35 -20.12 -10.44
C LEU A 145 24.68 -19.36 -10.32
N LEU A 146 24.71 -18.26 -9.57
CA LEU A 146 25.94 -17.50 -9.31
C LEU A 146 26.95 -18.31 -8.48
N ALA A 147 26.48 -19.08 -7.52
CA ALA A 147 27.33 -19.94 -6.68
C ALA A 147 27.98 -21.06 -7.51
N GLU A 148 27.28 -21.62 -8.53
CA GLU A 148 27.81 -22.66 -9.40
C GLU A 148 28.88 -22.13 -10.37
N SER A 149 28.90 -20.83 -10.66
CA SER A 149 29.84 -20.21 -11.59
C SER A 149 31.18 -19.82 -10.96
N GLU A 150 31.32 -19.95 -9.65
CA GLU A 150 32.55 -19.71 -8.89
C GLU A 150 33.35 -21.03 -8.77
#